data_b6d94e237506eb8c6df150c1b5e68784
#
_entry.id   b6d94e237506eb8c6df150c1b5e68784
#
_cell.length_a   1.000
_cell.length_b   1.000
_cell.length_c   1.000
_cell.angle_alpha   90.00
_cell.angle_beta   90.00
_cell.angle_gamma   90.00
#
_symmetry.space_group_name_H-M   'P 1'
#
loop_
_entity.id
_entity.type
_entity.pdbx_description
1 polymer ?
#
loop_
_entity_poly.entity_id
_entity_poly.type
_entity_poly.pdbx_seq_one_letter_code
_entity_poly.pdbx_strand_id
1 'polypeptide(L)'
;MQDIINFDMGDYILIIGKDATDIFKFYNVKEMHGLNLKDAQAEEVDKIKGNGVYIYGLTNYDPDDKKLIAKDPYKPFLFLNMGTFKRYSADEQKTAIMHETVHLALLLYKWDAEKNSEEIATLAEDEANTIISKLKSLKLIKK
;
A
#
# COMPACT_ATOMS: atom_id res chain seq x y z
N MET A 1 9.54 -21.33 -3.77
CA MET A 1 9.97 -20.02 -4.28
C MET A 1 8.91 -18.96 -3.97
N GLN A 2 9.33 -17.83 -3.48
CA GLN A 2 8.45 -16.75 -3.12
C GLN A 2 8.21 -15.83 -4.31
N ASP A 3 6.97 -15.71 -4.73
CA ASP A 3 6.62 -14.88 -5.87
C ASP A 3 6.06 -13.54 -5.40
N ILE A 4 6.96 -12.61 -5.10
CA ILE A 4 6.59 -11.26 -4.78
C ILE A 4 6.62 -10.46 -6.07
N ILE A 5 5.46 -9.94 -6.46
CA ILE A 5 5.32 -9.15 -7.67
C ILE A 5 5.40 -7.68 -7.27
N ASN A 6 6.11 -6.87 -8.04
CA ASN A 6 6.20 -5.45 -7.76
C ASN A 6 6.19 -4.63 -9.05
N PHE A 7 5.68 -3.40 -8.95
CA PHE A 7 5.68 -2.44 -10.03
C PHE A 7 6.10 -1.09 -9.49
N ASP A 8 7.07 -0.46 -10.13
CA ASP A 8 7.42 0.92 -9.82
C ASP A 8 6.42 1.85 -10.53
N MET A 9 5.60 2.52 -9.72
CA MET A 9 4.55 3.40 -10.22
C MET A 9 5.00 4.86 -10.30
N GLY A 10 6.28 5.13 -10.10
CA GLY A 10 6.86 6.47 -10.08
C GLY A 10 6.98 7.00 -8.67
N ASP A 11 5.90 7.53 -8.13
CA ASP A 11 5.90 8.12 -6.78
C ASP A 11 5.73 7.08 -5.66
N TYR A 12 5.36 5.87 -6.01
CA TYR A 12 5.18 4.77 -5.05
C TYR A 12 5.45 3.43 -5.73
N ILE A 13 5.51 2.39 -4.93
CA ILE A 13 5.68 1.01 -5.42
C ILE A 13 4.43 0.21 -5.08
N LEU A 14 3.91 -0.53 -6.07
CA LEU A 14 2.86 -1.51 -5.85
C LEU A 14 3.52 -2.86 -5.59
N ILE A 15 3.30 -3.43 -4.41
CA ILE A 15 3.87 -4.72 -4.00
C ILE A 15 2.73 -5.70 -3.77
N ILE A 16 2.83 -6.87 -4.37
CA ILE A 16 1.84 -7.94 -4.25
C ILE A 16 2.53 -9.15 -3.64
N GLY A 17 2.08 -9.55 -2.46
CA GLY A 17 2.64 -10.69 -1.74
C GLY A 17 1.56 -11.54 -1.09
N LYS A 18 1.97 -12.59 -0.38
CA LYS A 18 1.06 -13.53 0.27
C LYS A 18 0.68 -13.11 1.68
N ASP A 19 1.56 -12.41 2.37
CA ASP A 19 1.33 -11.91 3.72
C ASP A 19 2.24 -10.71 4.01
N ALA A 20 1.97 -10.02 5.12
CA ALA A 20 2.64 -8.78 5.46
C ALA A 20 4.17 -8.95 5.63
N THR A 21 4.66 -10.15 5.94
CA THR A 21 6.09 -10.37 6.08
C THR A 21 6.84 -10.27 4.75
N ASP A 22 6.14 -10.43 3.63
CA ASP A 22 6.74 -10.30 2.29
C ASP A 22 7.25 -8.89 2.01
N ILE A 23 6.68 -7.87 2.66
CA ILE A 23 7.19 -6.50 2.55
C ILE A 23 8.65 -6.44 2.96
N PHE A 24 8.97 -7.06 4.10
CA PHE A 24 10.33 -7.07 4.66
C PHE A 24 11.28 -7.94 3.84
N LYS A 25 10.78 -9.02 3.26
CA LYS A 25 11.55 -9.86 2.33
C LYS A 25 11.90 -9.08 1.07
N PHE A 26 10.94 -8.34 0.53
CA PHE A 26 11.14 -7.54 -0.68
C PHE A 26 12.25 -6.51 -0.51
N TYR A 27 12.24 -5.80 0.62
CA TYR A 27 13.24 -4.78 0.91
C TYR A 27 14.49 -5.32 1.60
N ASN A 28 14.47 -6.58 2.03
CA ASN A 28 15.56 -7.22 2.78
C ASN A 28 15.93 -6.41 4.03
N VAL A 29 14.94 -5.99 4.79
CA VAL A 29 15.11 -5.21 6.03
C VAL A 29 14.21 -5.77 7.11
N LYS A 30 14.44 -5.35 8.36
CA LYS A 30 13.60 -5.72 9.51
C LYS A 30 12.69 -4.58 9.97
N GLU A 31 12.95 -3.38 9.48
CA GLU A 31 12.20 -2.18 9.85
C GLU A 31 12.19 -1.18 8.72
N MET A 32 11.04 -0.54 8.50
CA MET A 32 10.88 0.54 7.53
C MET A 32 9.54 1.24 7.77
N HIS A 33 9.46 2.53 7.48
CA HIS A 33 8.23 3.35 7.62
C HIS A 33 7.56 3.19 8.99
N GLY A 34 8.34 2.97 10.05
CA GLY A 34 7.78 2.73 11.37
C GLY A 34 7.21 1.33 11.58
N LEU A 35 7.29 0.48 10.58
CA LEU A 35 6.89 -0.93 10.67
C LEU A 35 8.08 -1.79 11.03
N ASN A 36 7.84 -2.87 11.76
CA ASN A 36 8.87 -3.87 11.98
C ASN A 36 8.37 -5.28 11.70
N LEU A 37 9.30 -6.16 11.35
CA LEU A 37 9.02 -7.55 10.98
C LEU A 37 8.33 -8.32 12.12
N LYS A 38 8.69 -8.01 13.36
CA LYS A 38 8.13 -8.67 14.54
C LYS A 38 6.62 -8.44 14.65
N ASP A 39 6.18 -7.20 14.44
CA ASP A 39 4.77 -6.85 14.47
C ASP A 39 4.02 -7.44 13.27
N ALA A 40 4.66 -7.45 12.09
CA ALA A 40 4.08 -8.08 10.91
C ALA A 40 3.86 -9.57 11.11
N GLN A 41 4.82 -10.27 11.74
CA GLN A 41 4.69 -11.68 12.06
C GLN A 41 3.55 -11.94 13.05
N ALA A 42 3.37 -11.05 14.04
CA ALA A 42 2.28 -11.15 14.99
C ALA A 42 0.92 -10.96 14.31
N GLU A 43 0.81 -10.04 13.35
CA GLU A 43 -0.41 -9.84 12.55
C GLU A 43 -0.76 -11.08 11.74
N GLU A 44 0.22 -11.77 11.18
CA GLU A 44 -0.04 -12.97 10.38
C GLU A 44 -0.52 -14.15 11.22
N VAL A 45 -0.16 -14.18 12.50
CA VAL A 45 -0.71 -15.17 13.43
C VAL A 45 -2.18 -14.89 13.69
N ASP A 46 -2.60 -13.63 13.73
CA ASP A 46 -4.00 -13.23 13.92
C ASP A 46 -4.61 -12.83 12.57
N LYS A 47 -4.86 -13.84 11.75
CA LYS A 47 -5.41 -13.66 10.40
C LYS A 47 -6.78 -12.99 10.36
N ILE A 48 -7.47 -12.89 11.48
CA ILE A 48 -8.79 -12.29 11.56
C ILE A 48 -8.70 -10.76 11.44
N LYS A 49 -7.59 -10.18 11.87
CA LYS A 49 -7.37 -8.73 11.87
C LYS A 49 -6.56 -8.22 10.67
N GLY A 50 -6.06 -9.13 9.83
CA GLY A 50 -5.25 -8.74 8.68
C GLY A 50 -6.08 -8.00 7.62
N ASN A 51 -5.55 -6.88 7.13
CA ASN A 51 -6.13 -6.14 6.02
C ASN A 51 -5.63 -6.71 4.69
N GLY A 52 -6.50 -6.71 3.67
CA GLY A 52 -6.12 -7.19 2.34
C GLY A 52 -5.28 -6.21 1.56
N VAL A 53 -5.36 -4.92 1.89
CA VAL A 53 -4.59 -3.88 1.23
C VAL A 53 -4.05 -2.93 2.29
N TYR A 54 -2.76 -2.62 2.17
CA TYR A 54 -2.10 -1.69 3.08
C TYR A 54 -1.43 -0.59 2.28
N ILE A 55 -1.38 0.60 2.86
CA ILE A 55 -0.51 1.63 2.34
C ILE A 55 0.47 2.04 3.43
N TYR A 56 1.72 2.19 3.05
CA TYR A 56 2.78 2.59 3.96
C TYR A 56 3.62 3.70 3.34
N GLY A 57 3.93 4.67 4.15
CA GLY A 57 4.78 5.79 3.82
C GLY A 57 5.09 6.53 5.10
N LEU A 58 5.51 7.77 5.00
CA LEU A 58 5.68 8.63 6.16
C LEU A 58 4.31 9.06 6.66
N THR A 59 3.67 8.21 7.47
CA THR A 59 2.31 8.44 7.98
C THR A 59 2.21 9.66 8.88
N ASN A 60 3.31 10.03 9.52
CA ASN A 60 3.42 11.22 10.36
C ASN A 60 4.25 12.29 9.65
N TYR A 61 4.02 12.45 8.36
CA TYR A 61 4.76 13.41 7.57
C TYR A 61 4.48 14.83 8.05
N ASP A 62 5.52 15.47 8.55
CA ASP A 62 5.53 16.90 8.84
C ASP A 62 6.40 17.56 7.78
N PRO A 63 5.83 18.39 6.90
CA PRO A 63 6.63 19.03 5.84
C PRO A 63 7.73 19.93 6.40
N ASP A 64 7.61 20.37 7.66
CA ASP A 64 8.60 21.18 8.31
C ASP A 64 9.70 20.34 8.99
N ASP A 65 9.49 19.02 9.16
CA ASP A 65 10.47 18.14 9.79
C ASP A 65 11.30 17.38 8.75
N LYS A 66 12.34 18.04 8.27
CA LYS A 66 13.27 17.47 7.29
C LYS A 66 14.03 16.24 7.82
N LYS A 67 14.09 16.06 9.14
CA LYS A 67 14.77 14.92 9.74
C LYS A 67 13.99 13.62 9.56
N LEU A 68 12.67 13.68 9.61
CA LEU A 68 11.81 12.52 9.34
C LEU A 68 11.98 12.02 7.92
N ILE A 69 12.04 12.94 6.96
CA ILE A 69 12.23 12.62 5.55
C ILE A 69 13.61 11.96 5.33
N ALA A 70 14.64 12.45 6.01
CA ALA A 70 15.98 11.91 5.86
C ALA A 70 16.16 10.51 6.46
N LYS A 71 15.33 10.14 7.44
CA LYS A 71 15.40 8.84 8.11
C LYS A 71 14.75 7.71 7.34
N ASP A 72 13.87 8.02 6.40
CA ASP A 72 13.14 7.01 5.64
C ASP A 72 13.37 7.21 4.15
N PRO A 73 14.38 6.53 3.57
CA PRO A 73 14.72 6.68 2.16
C PRO A 73 13.78 5.93 1.23
N TYR A 74 12.85 5.17 1.76
CA TYR A 74 11.98 4.34 0.94
C TYR A 74 10.81 5.13 0.39
N LYS A 75 10.47 4.88 -0.87
CA LYS A 75 9.22 5.38 -1.44
C LYS A 75 8.04 4.80 -0.67
N PRO A 76 6.92 5.52 -0.59
CA PRO A 76 5.68 4.91 -0.13
C PRO A 76 5.35 3.67 -0.95
N PHE A 77 4.67 2.72 -0.38
CA PHE A 77 4.21 1.56 -1.13
C PHE A 77 2.76 1.23 -0.77
N LEU A 78 2.07 0.67 -1.75
CA LEU A 78 0.77 0.04 -1.55
C LEU A 78 1.00 -1.47 -1.63
N PHE A 79 0.68 -2.16 -0.56
CA PHE A 79 0.87 -3.60 -0.45
C PHE A 79 -0.45 -4.33 -0.55
N LEU A 80 -0.51 -5.30 -1.45
CA LEU A 80 -1.66 -6.19 -1.60
C LEU A 80 -1.34 -7.53 -0.94
N ASN A 81 -2.05 -7.80 0.16
CA ASN A 81 -1.92 -9.05 0.91
C ASN A 81 -2.87 -10.08 0.29
N MET A 82 -2.37 -10.93 -0.59
CA MET A 82 -3.20 -11.92 -1.30
C MET A 82 -3.79 -12.96 -0.37
N GLY A 83 -3.14 -13.25 0.75
CA GLY A 83 -3.68 -14.19 1.73
C GLY A 83 -5.04 -13.75 2.28
N THR A 84 -5.25 -12.46 2.43
CA THR A 84 -6.52 -11.88 2.89
C THR A 84 -7.39 -11.41 1.72
N PHE A 85 -6.78 -10.70 0.77
CA PHE A 85 -7.48 -10.07 -0.35
C PHE A 85 -8.28 -11.06 -1.20
N LYS A 86 -7.74 -12.25 -1.44
CA LYS A 86 -8.42 -13.28 -2.23
C LYS A 86 -9.75 -13.75 -1.61
N ARG A 87 -9.93 -13.52 -0.30
CA ARG A 87 -11.16 -13.91 0.41
C ARG A 87 -12.26 -12.86 0.32
N TYR A 88 -11.93 -11.65 -0.13
CA TYR A 88 -12.90 -10.59 -0.34
C TYR A 88 -13.79 -10.89 -1.56
N SER A 89 -15.03 -10.42 -1.54
CA SER A 89 -15.88 -10.41 -2.72
C SER A 89 -15.30 -9.44 -3.77
N ALA A 90 -15.79 -9.53 -5.00
CA ALA A 90 -15.36 -8.63 -6.07
C ALA A 90 -15.54 -7.15 -5.68
N ASP A 91 -16.69 -6.82 -5.07
CA ASP A 91 -16.98 -5.45 -4.64
C ASP A 91 -16.07 -5.02 -3.48
N GLU A 92 -15.83 -5.91 -2.52
CA GLU A 92 -14.94 -5.63 -1.39
C GLU A 92 -13.51 -5.42 -1.86
N GLN A 93 -13.05 -6.17 -2.85
CA GLN A 93 -11.71 -6.02 -3.42
C GLN A 93 -11.53 -4.62 -4.04
N LYS A 94 -12.49 -4.19 -4.85
CA LYS A 94 -12.46 -2.86 -5.47
C LYS A 94 -12.54 -1.76 -4.43
N THR A 95 -13.43 -1.91 -3.46
CA THR A 95 -13.60 -0.93 -2.38
C THR A 95 -12.32 -0.78 -1.55
N ALA A 96 -11.66 -1.89 -1.23
CA ALA A 96 -10.40 -1.85 -0.48
C ALA A 96 -9.31 -1.11 -1.25
N ILE A 97 -9.18 -1.36 -2.55
CA ILE A 97 -8.21 -0.65 -3.39
C ILE A 97 -8.54 0.84 -3.45
N MET A 98 -9.80 1.19 -3.68
CA MET A 98 -10.22 2.59 -3.75
C MET A 98 -9.98 3.32 -2.43
N HIS A 99 -10.25 2.67 -1.30
CA HIS A 99 -10.00 3.24 0.01
C HIS A 99 -8.52 3.57 0.22
N GLU A 100 -7.64 2.61 -0.11
CA GLU A 100 -6.21 2.79 0.09
C GLU A 100 -5.60 3.79 -0.91
N THR A 101 -6.13 3.90 -2.11
CA THR A 101 -5.65 4.90 -3.06
C THR A 101 -5.98 6.33 -2.63
N VAL A 102 -7.06 6.53 -1.87
CA VAL A 102 -7.34 7.84 -1.26
C VAL A 102 -6.25 8.19 -0.24
N HIS A 103 -5.88 7.25 0.62
CA HIS A 103 -4.79 7.47 1.57
C HIS A 103 -3.46 7.73 0.85
N LEU A 104 -3.20 6.99 -0.23
CA LEU A 104 -2.00 7.20 -1.05
C LEU A 104 -1.97 8.61 -1.64
N ALA A 105 -3.08 9.06 -2.22
CA ALA A 105 -3.16 10.39 -2.81
C ALA A 105 -2.95 11.49 -1.77
N LEU A 106 -3.55 11.32 -0.58
CA LEU A 106 -3.34 12.24 0.53
C LEU A 106 -1.86 12.30 0.94
N LEU A 107 -1.21 11.14 1.02
CA LEU A 107 0.20 11.04 1.35
C LEU A 107 1.07 11.75 0.32
N LEU A 108 0.80 11.54 -0.97
CA LEU A 108 1.56 12.15 -2.07
C LEU A 108 1.37 13.66 -2.14
N TYR A 109 0.20 14.17 -1.72
CA TYR A 109 -0.07 15.61 -1.61
C TYR A 109 0.21 16.14 -0.20
N LYS A 110 0.97 15.40 0.61
CA LYS A 110 1.44 15.82 1.94
C LYS A 110 0.29 16.18 2.89
N TRP A 111 -0.84 15.48 2.76
CA TRP A 111 -2.04 15.67 3.59
C TRP A 111 -2.68 17.06 3.46
N ASP A 112 -2.38 17.81 2.39
CA ASP A 112 -2.98 19.12 2.15
C ASP A 112 -4.26 18.97 1.33
N ALA A 113 -5.30 18.41 1.96
CA ALA A 113 -6.59 18.15 1.32
C ALA A 113 -7.35 19.44 0.97
N GLU A 114 -7.16 20.50 1.76
CA GLU A 114 -7.85 21.76 1.55
C GLU A 114 -7.47 22.41 0.21
N LYS A 115 -6.18 22.44 -0.09
CA LYS A 115 -5.67 23.05 -1.32
C LYS A 115 -5.77 22.14 -2.54
N ASN A 116 -5.73 20.83 -2.33
CA ASN A 116 -5.54 19.87 -3.40
C ASN A 116 -6.68 18.87 -3.51
N SER A 117 -7.90 19.24 -3.06
CA SER A 117 -9.02 18.28 -2.97
C SER A 117 -9.37 17.65 -4.34
N GLU A 118 -9.38 18.43 -5.40
CA GLU A 118 -9.68 17.92 -6.75
C GLU A 118 -8.54 17.04 -7.28
N GLU A 119 -7.31 17.48 -7.10
CA GLU A 119 -6.13 16.74 -7.51
C GLU A 119 -6.01 15.41 -6.76
N ILE A 120 -6.29 15.41 -5.46
CA ILE A 120 -6.30 14.21 -4.63
C ILE A 120 -7.38 13.24 -5.10
N ALA A 121 -8.60 13.72 -5.34
CA ALA A 121 -9.69 12.89 -5.83
C ALA A 121 -9.36 12.27 -7.20
N THR A 122 -8.84 13.07 -8.11
CA THR A 122 -8.45 12.64 -9.46
C THR A 122 -7.32 11.60 -9.39
N LEU A 123 -6.28 11.87 -8.60
CA LEU A 123 -5.17 10.95 -8.44
C LEU A 123 -5.63 9.62 -7.83
N ALA A 124 -6.46 9.66 -6.78
CA ALA A 124 -6.99 8.47 -6.13
C ALA A 124 -7.77 7.61 -7.13
N GLU A 125 -8.64 8.23 -7.92
CA GLU A 125 -9.44 7.53 -8.94
C GLU A 125 -8.55 6.92 -10.03
N ASP A 126 -7.61 7.69 -10.58
CA ASP A 126 -6.71 7.23 -11.63
C ASP A 126 -5.85 6.07 -11.15
N GLU A 127 -5.29 6.15 -9.95
CA GLU A 127 -4.45 5.09 -9.40
C GLU A 127 -5.26 3.84 -9.07
N ALA A 128 -6.48 4.00 -8.54
CA ALA A 128 -7.36 2.87 -8.28
C ALA A 128 -7.65 2.11 -9.59
N ASN A 129 -8.00 2.82 -10.65
CA ASN A 129 -8.29 2.22 -11.95
C ASN A 129 -7.05 1.55 -12.54
N THR A 130 -5.88 2.16 -12.42
CA THR A 130 -4.62 1.60 -12.89
C THR A 130 -4.28 0.29 -12.17
N ILE A 131 -4.39 0.28 -10.84
CA ILE A 131 -4.13 -0.91 -10.02
C ILE A 131 -5.12 -2.02 -10.36
N ILE A 132 -6.40 -1.71 -10.42
CA ILE A 132 -7.44 -2.68 -10.76
C ILE A 132 -7.18 -3.30 -12.15
N SER A 133 -6.79 -2.48 -13.13
CA SER A 133 -6.46 -2.97 -14.48
C SER A 133 -5.26 -3.92 -14.47
N LYS A 134 -4.22 -3.60 -13.69
CA LYS A 134 -3.06 -4.48 -13.54
C LYS A 134 -3.46 -5.81 -12.89
N LEU A 135 -4.27 -5.77 -11.85
CA LEU A 135 -4.73 -6.98 -11.16
C LEU A 135 -5.60 -7.84 -12.06
N LYS A 136 -6.43 -7.23 -12.91
CA LYS A 136 -7.21 -7.96 -13.91
C LYS A 136 -6.32 -8.67 -14.92
N SER A 137 -5.28 -8.00 -15.40
CA SER A 137 -4.36 -8.60 -16.37
C SER A 137 -3.58 -9.76 -15.77
N LEU A 138 -3.31 -9.72 -14.44
CA LEU A 138 -2.64 -10.78 -13.70
C LEU A 138 -3.61 -11.85 -13.17
N LYS A 139 -4.91 -11.68 -13.37
CA LYS A 139 -5.97 -12.54 -12.84
C LYS A 139 -5.96 -12.67 -11.32
N LEU A 140 -5.64 -11.58 -10.64
CA LEU A 140 -5.55 -11.51 -9.17
C LEU A 140 -6.77 -10.86 -8.52
N ILE A 141 -7.70 -10.36 -9.29
CA ILE A 141 -8.93 -9.74 -8.80
C ILE A 141 -10.15 -10.48 -9.37
N LYS A 142 -11.19 -10.60 -8.57
CA LYS A 142 -12.43 -11.25 -8.99
C LYS A 142 -13.19 -10.41 -10.00
N LYS A 143 -13.86 -11.06 -10.88
CA LYS A 143 -14.70 -10.41 -11.91
C LYS A 143 -15.97 -9.83 -11.33
#